data_34989d2a904d85b5faa0166b1489effb
#
_entry.id   34989d2a904d85b5faa0166b1489effb
#
_cell.length_a   1.000
_cell.length_b   1.000
_cell.length_c   1.000
_cell.angle_alpha   90.00
_cell.angle_beta   90.00
_cell.angle_gamma   90.00
#
_symmetry.space_group_name_H-M   'P 1'
#
loop_
_entity.id
_entity.type
_entity.pdbx_description
1 polymer ?
#
loop_
_entity_poly.entity_id
_entity_poly.type
_entity_poly.pdbx_seq_one_letter_code
_entity_poly.pdbx_strand_id
1 'polypeptide(L)'
;MINELLNKFKNYYNEHGDKIILDNIKLETGLYIKTDRKNNEYLLVEKEGKIVSVYILNDDLEKISIGTNIENIFGSPEEKLYNWFKLRWYCGMTKDSNSVLDGAKKIFSTNYLTFAMKPKNIKTLTGICNNEKAVYFSDEKEQIGKINKEMKVFEDIVNTYYNNLENLQIVKNKKILAQVQQNILNSEILKINLQTNKNEIQLNKEYILDNFKNILNKVNNTFTKNNEPIDQYIHIFFEASDDQYIEEYKRYTIKSIFLDDDFNTILNGKFYALSRFNNSVNGKKPFFRNLSTCFNTNSKLTLEDLYYLNKFSEWLSKQKSILFINIEEEFKPVEYELKGEEYFLIKHIGEEITDYEYVCYKDNKKIVKHTNILEVIDGKTKEILPAKNITHGEMLHEINKVFFDYNLFKEKVFTKYVTIMNTYKYTIEDIYYKNHTNNVDKILDTITMKTIKNRVQENNFYKIQDMLNLRLSLLQHYGKNMDKIYELLEGKIENTEEDILFQCGALIRLLDNARNQKNIYDNKFGRNIVVLKNIVNGKKFDEVKKLINKLYIQRSHAINLNDKTLNSLLNKINNQENFKINEKIDYLLLGYYKIEKCI
;
A
#
# COMPACT_ATOMS: atom_id res chain seq x y z
N MET A 1 -24.13 6.13 -10.61
CA MET A 1 -22.98 6.15 -9.67
C MET A 1 -21.63 6.16 -10.38
N ILE A 2 -21.14 5.07 -11.01
CA ILE A 2 -19.85 5.14 -11.77
C ILE A 2 -19.86 6.25 -12.83
N ASN A 3 -20.95 6.44 -13.53
CA ASN A 3 -21.09 7.51 -14.53
C ASN A 3 -21.02 8.92 -13.91
N GLU A 4 -21.57 9.13 -12.72
CA GLU A 4 -21.47 10.42 -12.02
C GLU A 4 -20.05 10.70 -11.55
N LEU A 5 -19.40 9.71 -10.96
CA LEU A 5 -18.01 9.78 -10.58
C LEU A 5 -17.11 10.05 -11.80
N LEU A 6 -17.35 9.33 -12.90
CA LEU A 6 -16.63 9.52 -14.15
C LEU A 6 -16.85 10.92 -14.73
N ASN A 7 -18.09 11.44 -14.69
CA ASN A 7 -18.37 12.80 -15.17
C ASN A 7 -17.66 13.88 -14.34
N LYS A 8 -17.62 13.72 -13.01
CA LYS A 8 -16.84 14.62 -12.15
C LYS A 8 -15.34 14.54 -12.45
N PHE A 9 -14.81 13.33 -12.62
CA PHE A 9 -13.43 13.15 -13.00
C PHE A 9 -13.09 13.74 -14.36
N LYS A 10 -14.01 13.62 -15.36
CA LYS A 10 -13.82 14.25 -16.68
C LYS A 10 -13.61 15.76 -16.58
N ASN A 11 -14.47 16.44 -15.80
CA ASN A 11 -14.33 17.88 -15.60
C ASN A 11 -12.99 18.23 -14.98
N TYR A 12 -12.61 17.54 -13.92
CA TYR A 12 -11.33 17.72 -13.24
C TYR A 12 -10.13 17.42 -14.17
N TYR A 13 -10.20 16.34 -14.94
CA TYR A 13 -9.16 15.98 -15.89
C TYR A 13 -9.05 16.98 -17.06
N ASN A 14 -10.18 17.48 -17.58
CA ASN A 14 -10.20 18.47 -18.65
C ASN A 14 -9.59 19.81 -18.22
N GLU A 15 -9.71 20.17 -16.94
CA GLU A 15 -9.12 21.37 -16.37
C GLU A 15 -7.62 21.24 -16.13
N HIS A 16 -7.16 20.10 -15.65
CA HIS A 16 -5.79 19.92 -15.16
C HIS A 16 -4.92 19.02 -16.03
N GLY A 17 -5.51 18.29 -16.95
CA GLY A 17 -4.81 17.38 -17.86
C GLY A 17 -4.09 16.24 -17.15
N ASP A 18 -3.06 15.72 -17.78
CA ASP A 18 -2.24 14.63 -17.25
C ASP A 18 -1.39 15.03 -16.02
N LYS A 19 -1.31 16.32 -15.71
CA LYS A 19 -0.54 16.83 -14.56
C LYS A 19 -0.95 16.16 -13.25
N ILE A 20 -2.26 15.91 -13.05
CA ILE A 20 -2.78 15.22 -11.85
C ILE A 20 -2.21 13.82 -11.62
N ILE A 21 -1.68 13.21 -12.68
CA ILE A 21 -1.03 11.90 -12.62
C ILE A 21 0.49 12.07 -12.55
N LEU A 22 1.05 12.93 -13.41
CA LEU A 22 2.49 13.15 -13.53
C LEU A 22 3.13 13.68 -12.25
N ASP A 23 2.44 14.57 -11.52
CA ASP A 23 2.93 15.12 -10.24
C ASP A 23 3.14 14.01 -9.19
N ASN A 24 2.40 12.92 -9.28
CA ASN A 24 2.49 11.78 -8.38
C ASN A 24 3.46 10.67 -8.87
N ILE A 25 4.07 10.84 -10.05
CA ILE A 25 5.03 9.87 -10.58
C ILE A 25 6.37 10.02 -9.88
N LYS A 26 6.83 8.94 -9.28
CA LYS A 26 8.20 8.79 -8.78
C LYS A 26 8.97 7.86 -9.70
N LEU A 27 10.20 8.24 -10.06
CA LEU A 27 11.06 7.37 -10.84
C LEU A 27 11.48 6.17 -9.99
N GLU A 28 11.48 4.99 -10.60
CA GLU A 28 12.00 3.77 -9.97
C GLU A 28 13.52 3.74 -10.02
N THR A 29 14.12 2.90 -9.18
CA THR A 29 15.58 2.70 -9.19
C THR A 29 16.03 2.17 -10.55
N GLY A 30 17.11 2.76 -11.08
CA GLY A 30 17.66 2.40 -12.37
C GLY A 30 18.44 3.52 -13.03
N LEU A 31 19.00 3.20 -14.18
CA LEU A 31 19.70 4.16 -15.05
C LEU A 31 18.74 4.69 -16.10
N TYR A 32 18.65 6.01 -16.23
CA TYR A 32 17.84 6.74 -17.20
C TYR A 32 18.77 7.47 -18.16
N ILE A 33 18.58 7.26 -19.45
CA ILE A 33 19.40 7.82 -20.52
C ILE A 33 18.47 8.60 -21.46
N LYS A 34 18.70 9.89 -21.63
CA LYS A 34 18.09 10.73 -22.64
C LYS A 34 19.07 10.86 -23.79
N THR A 35 18.64 10.60 -25.02
CA THR A 35 19.50 10.61 -26.20
C THR A 35 18.85 11.29 -27.40
N ASP A 36 19.63 12.12 -28.13
CA ASP A 36 19.33 12.60 -29.46
C ASP A 36 19.95 11.70 -30.57
N ARG A 37 20.42 10.50 -30.16
CA ARG A 37 21.21 9.52 -30.96
C ARG A 37 22.67 9.88 -31.15
N LYS A 38 23.12 11.08 -30.75
CA LYS A 38 24.53 11.51 -30.80
C LYS A 38 25.07 11.81 -29.42
N ASN A 39 24.29 12.53 -28.63
CA ASN A 39 24.63 12.95 -27.28
C ASN A 39 23.70 12.26 -26.28
N ASN A 40 24.20 11.98 -25.08
CA ASN A 40 23.46 11.36 -24.02
C ASN A 40 23.51 12.19 -22.73
N GLU A 41 22.39 12.28 -22.04
CA GLU A 41 22.31 12.77 -20.67
C GLU A 41 21.88 11.61 -19.76
N TYR A 42 22.53 11.48 -18.59
CA TYR A 42 22.34 10.33 -17.72
C TYR A 42 21.84 10.73 -16.34
N LEU A 43 20.85 10.02 -15.84
CA LEU A 43 20.33 10.15 -14.49
C LEU A 43 20.29 8.77 -13.83
N LEU A 44 20.85 8.67 -12.63
CA LEU A 44 20.81 7.46 -11.82
C LEU A 44 19.87 7.66 -10.64
N VAL A 45 18.95 6.73 -10.45
CA VAL A 45 18.08 6.66 -9.28
C VAL A 45 18.50 5.46 -8.44
N GLU A 46 19.03 5.72 -7.25
CA GLU A 46 19.48 4.69 -6.31
C GLU A 46 18.65 4.70 -5.02
N LYS A 47 18.55 3.52 -4.41
CA LYS A 47 17.86 3.35 -3.13
C LYS A 47 18.81 2.76 -2.11
N GLU A 48 19.04 3.51 -1.03
CA GLU A 48 19.77 3.04 0.14
C GLU A 48 18.85 3.00 1.36
N GLY A 49 18.49 1.81 1.79
CA GLY A 49 17.52 1.61 2.86
C GLY A 49 16.15 2.17 2.50
N LYS A 50 15.72 3.26 3.16
CA LYS A 50 14.46 3.96 2.88
C LYS A 50 14.65 5.20 2.01
N ILE A 51 15.87 5.66 1.80
CA ILE A 51 16.18 6.89 1.06
C ILE A 51 16.36 6.56 -0.41
N VAL A 52 15.71 7.35 -1.27
CA VAL A 52 15.89 7.31 -2.72
C VAL A 52 16.59 8.58 -3.14
N SER A 53 17.77 8.43 -3.74
CA SER A 53 18.60 9.55 -4.19
C SER A 53 18.79 9.53 -5.70
N VAL A 54 18.96 10.73 -6.26
CA VAL A 54 19.09 10.95 -7.71
C VAL A 54 20.44 11.61 -7.98
N TYR A 55 21.15 11.13 -9.01
CA TYR A 55 22.48 11.61 -9.40
C TYR A 55 22.54 11.88 -10.91
N ILE A 56 23.16 12.96 -11.31
CA ILE A 56 23.58 13.20 -12.70
C ILE A 56 24.92 12.48 -12.92
N LEU A 57 25.07 11.82 -14.07
CA LEU A 57 26.29 11.11 -14.44
C LEU A 57 26.92 11.74 -15.70
N ASN A 58 28.24 11.54 -15.85
CA ASN A 58 28.98 11.84 -17.08
C ASN A 58 28.87 10.68 -18.10
N ASP A 59 29.50 10.82 -19.26
CA ASP A 59 29.51 9.79 -20.32
C ASP A 59 30.19 8.48 -19.91
N ASP A 60 31.04 8.50 -18.90
CA ASP A 60 31.66 7.29 -18.31
C ASP A 60 30.84 6.71 -17.17
N LEU A 61 29.62 7.23 -16.95
CA LEU A 61 28.66 6.85 -15.90
C LEU A 61 29.16 7.12 -14.47
N GLU A 62 30.10 8.04 -14.30
CA GLU A 62 30.55 8.51 -12.98
C GLU A 62 29.61 9.59 -12.44
N LYS A 63 29.36 9.60 -11.13
CA LYS A 63 28.51 10.59 -10.47
C LYS A 63 29.20 11.96 -10.49
N ILE A 64 28.61 12.95 -11.16
CA ILE A 64 29.10 14.33 -11.21
C ILE A 64 28.31 15.27 -10.30
N SER A 65 27.15 14.87 -9.78
CA SER A 65 26.40 15.59 -8.77
C SER A 65 26.54 14.91 -7.38
N ILE A 66 26.32 15.68 -6.32
CA ILE A 66 26.39 15.18 -4.92
C ILE A 66 25.28 14.17 -4.65
N GLY A 67 24.19 14.25 -5.44
CA GLY A 67 22.98 13.46 -5.26
C GLY A 67 21.96 14.16 -4.35
N THR A 68 20.71 14.08 -4.76
CA THR A 68 19.58 14.72 -4.07
C THR A 68 18.53 13.68 -3.70
N ASN A 69 18.02 13.75 -2.46
CA ASN A 69 16.89 12.92 -2.05
C ASN A 69 15.67 13.32 -2.89
N ILE A 70 14.97 12.31 -3.44
CA ILE A 70 13.80 12.49 -4.29
C ILE A 70 12.68 13.31 -3.61
N GLU A 71 12.61 13.28 -2.27
CA GLU A 71 11.62 14.07 -1.50
C GLU A 71 11.98 15.55 -1.45
N ASN A 72 13.24 15.92 -1.72
CA ASN A 72 13.77 17.29 -1.67
C ASN A 72 14.38 17.72 -3.00
N ILE A 73 13.93 17.13 -4.12
CA ILE A 73 14.53 17.37 -5.43
C ILE A 73 14.26 18.77 -5.99
N PHE A 74 13.26 19.47 -5.46
CA PHE A 74 12.89 20.81 -5.90
C PHE A 74 14.05 21.81 -5.74
N GLY A 75 14.39 22.53 -6.82
CA GLY A 75 15.50 23.49 -6.86
C GLY A 75 16.90 22.84 -7.01
N SER A 76 16.99 21.51 -7.12
CA SER A 76 18.28 20.83 -7.35
C SER A 76 18.68 20.79 -8.82
N PRO A 77 19.98 20.60 -9.15
CA PRO A 77 20.45 20.43 -10.53
C PRO A 77 19.78 19.23 -11.21
N GLU A 78 19.42 18.19 -10.46
CA GLU A 78 18.81 16.98 -10.97
C GLU A 78 17.32 17.16 -11.34
N GLU A 79 16.63 18.17 -10.78
CA GLU A 79 15.18 18.36 -10.92
C GLU A 79 14.72 18.40 -12.37
N LYS A 80 15.42 19.17 -13.22
CA LYS A 80 15.04 19.34 -14.62
C LYS A 80 15.01 18.00 -15.36
N LEU A 81 16.08 17.22 -15.22
CA LEU A 81 16.22 15.94 -15.92
C LEU A 81 15.28 14.88 -15.30
N TYR A 82 15.13 14.89 -13.98
CA TYR A 82 14.18 14.05 -13.27
C TYR A 82 12.75 14.28 -13.73
N ASN A 83 12.32 15.54 -13.82
CA ASN A 83 10.96 15.87 -14.27
C ASN A 83 10.75 15.49 -15.73
N TRP A 84 11.76 15.63 -16.59
CA TRP A 84 11.69 15.18 -17.96
C TRP A 84 11.46 13.65 -18.05
N PHE A 85 12.15 12.87 -17.25
CA PHE A 85 11.96 11.41 -17.22
C PHE A 85 10.60 10.95 -16.64
N LYS A 86 9.77 11.82 -16.07
CA LYS A 86 8.38 11.51 -15.75
C LYS A 86 7.55 11.15 -17.00
N LEU A 87 8.02 11.50 -18.20
CA LEU A 87 7.48 11.02 -19.47
C LEU A 87 7.41 9.49 -19.59
N ARG A 88 8.15 8.77 -18.73
CA ARG A 88 8.04 7.30 -18.58
C ARG A 88 6.59 6.82 -18.41
N TRP A 89 5.72 7.65 -17.86
CA TRP A 89 4.31 7.31 -17.72
C TRP A 89 3.64 7.12 -19.07
N TYR A 90 3.94 7.97 -20.07
CA TYR A 90 3.45 7.82 -21.44
C TYR A 90 4.05 6.62 -22.19
N CYS A 91 5.02 5.97 -21.59
CA CYS A 91 5.72 4.85 -22.20
C CYS A 91 5.31 3.49 -21.63
N GLY A 92 4.27 3.45 -20.80
CA GLY A 92 3.78 2.22 -20.17
C GLY A 92 4.74 1.60 -19.16
N MET A 93 5.80 2.32 -18.78
CA MET A 93 6.82 1.84 -17.82
C MET A 93 6.35 1.81 -16.37
N THR A 94 5.11 2.17 -16.12
CA THR A 94 4.47 2.10 -14.79
C THR A 94 3.52 0.90 -14.67
N LYS A 95 3.41 0.08 -15.71
CA LYS A 95 2.51 -1.07 -15.82
C LYS A 95 3.29 -2.36 -16.07
N ASP A 96 2.82 -3.45 -15.51
CA ASP A 96 3.52 -4.75 -15.54
C ASP A 96 3.59 -5.45 -16.91
N SER A 97 2.97 -4.93 -17.96
CA SER A 97 2.84 -5.76 -19.15
C SER A 97 2.74 -4.99 -20.44
N ASN A 98 3.74 -5.18 -21.27
CA ASN A 98 3.71 -4.91 -22.70
C ASN A 98 3.56 -6.21 -23.54
N SER A 99 2.89 -7.22 -23.00
CA SER A 99 2.76 -8.55 -23.62
C SER A 99 2.17 -8.52 -25.06
N VAL A 100 1.56 -7.41 -25.44
CA VAL A 100 1.09 -7.16 -26.81
C VAL A 100 2.25 -6.91 -27.77
N LEU A 101 3.32 -6.24 -27.30
CA LEU A 101 4.49 -5.86 -28.08
C LEU A 101 5.64 -6.84 -27.94
N ASP A 102 5.82 -7.38 -26.75
CA ASP A 102 6.84 -8.38 -26.44
C ASP A 102 6.24 -9.51 -25.59
N GLY A 103 5.93 -10.61 -26.24
CA GLY A 103 5.36 -11.81 -25.58
C GLY A 103 6.30 -12.41 -24.52
N ALA A 104 7.62 -12.19 -24.62
CA ALA A 104 8.61 -12.63 -23.66
C ALA A 104 8.70 -11.70 -22.42
N LYS A 105 8.06 -10.53 -22.46
CA LYS A 105 8.05 -9.50 -21.39
C LYS A 105 9.45 -9.05 -20.95
N LYS A 106 10.39 -8.96 -21.86
CA LYS A 106 11.77 -8.54 -21.59
C LYS A 106 11.97 -7.05 -21.75
N ILE A 107 11.23 -6.42 -22.68
CA ILE A 107 11.24 -4.97 -22.91
C ILE A 107 10.10 -4.34 -22.14
N PHE A 108 10.43 -3.35 -21.32
CA PHE A 108 9.48 -2.65 -20.42
C PHE A 108 9.16 -1.26 -20.99
N SER A 109 8.54 -1.24 -22.17
CA SER A 109 8.05 -0.03 -22.83
C SER A 109 6.90 -0.35 -23.79
N THR A 110 6.01 0.63 -24.01
CA THR A 110 4.91 0.57 -25.00
C THR A 110 4.99 1.70 -26.02
N ASN A 111 6.10 2.43 -26.08
CA ASN A 111 6.30 3.61 -26.90
C ASN A 111 7.61 3.46 -27.70
N TYR A 112 7.60 3.74 -29.00
CA TYR A 112 8.80 3.61 -29.82
C TYR A 112 9.90 4.65 -29.49
N LEU A 113 9.53 5.71 -28.77
CA LEU A 113 10.47 6.73 -28.27
C LEU A 113 11.24 6.27 -27.04
N THR A 114 11.01 5.03 -26.59
CA THR A 114 11.68 4.50 -25.41
C THR A 114 12.02 3.03 -25.55
N PHE A 115 13.09 2.65 -24.84
CA PHE A 115 13.49 1.27 -24.69
C PHE A 115 13.92 1.04 -23.24
N ALA A 116 13.38 0.03 -22.56
CA ALA A 116 13.81 -0.30 -21.21
C ALA A 116 13.96 -1.81 -21.05
N MET A 117 15.08 -2.22 -20.51
CA MET A 117 15.37 -3.64 -20.29
C MET A 117 16.23 -3.85 -19.04
N LYS A 118 16.03 -4.96 -18.35
CA LYS A 118 16.93 -5.40 -17.27
C LYS A 118 18.11 -6.17 -17.87
N PRO A 119 19.36 -5.83 -17.52
CA PRO A 119 20.55 -6.53 -18.00
C PRO A 119 20.48 -8.05 -17.80
N LYS A 120 19.96 -8.52 -16.67
CA LYS A 120 19.80 -9.96 -16.38
C LYS A 120 18.88 -10.72 -17.35
N ASN A 121 18.03 -10.03 -18.12
CA ASN A 121 17.15 -10.66 -19.09
C ASN A 121 17.93 -11.20 -20.30
N ILE A 122 19.21 -10.82 -20.43
CA ILE A 122 20.13 -11.28 -21.46
C ILE A 122 21.34 -11.91 -20.76
N LYS A 123 21.13 -13.15 -20.30
CA LYS A 123 22.07 -13.87 -19.42
C LYS A 123 23.52 -13.90 -19.89
N THR A 124 23.75 -13.90 -21.19
CA THR A 124 25.08 -14.08 -21.76
C THR A 124 25.75 -12.75 -22.09
N LEU A 125 24.99 -11.67 -22.33
CA LEU A 125 25.57 -10.33 -22.40
C LEU A 125 26.14 -9.91 -21.05
N THR A 126 25.52 -10.31 -19.93
CA THR A 126 26.06 -10.10 -18.58
C THR A 126 27.31 -10.95 -18.30
N GLY A 127 27.41 -12.15 -18.88
CA GLY A 127 28.60 -13.02 -18.76
C GLY A 127 29.80 -12.51 -19.56
N ILE A 128 29.58 -11.77 -20.64
CA ILE A 128 30.66 -11.16 -21.44
C ILE A 128 31.32 -10.00 -20.71
N CYS A 129 30.57 -9.32 -19.84
CA CYS A 129 31.07 -8.13 -19.11
C CYS A 129 31.81 -8.47 -17.82
N ASN A 130 31.65 -9.69 -17.29
CA ASN A 130 32.33 -10.13 -16.08
C ASN A 130 33.56 -10.99 -16.44
N ASN A 131 34.69 -10.32 -16.71
CA ASN A 131 35.98 -10.97 -17.03
C ASN A 131 36.51 -11.92 -15.95
N GLU A 132 35.88 -12.06 -14.77
CA GLU A 132 36.39 -12.87 -13.66
C GLU A 132 35.57 -14.11 -13.30
N LYS A 133 34.36 -14.26 -13.87
CA LYS A 133 33.66 -15.56 -13.90
C LYS A 133 33.35 -15.95 -15.35
N ALA A 134 34.35 -15.89 -16.21
CA ALA A 134 34.37 -16.72 -17.36
C ALA A 134 34.16 -18.16 -16.85
N VAL A 135 32.94 -18.70 -16.99
CA VAL A 135 32.76 -20.12 -16.99
C VAL A 135 33.92 -20.63 -17.86
N TYR A 136 34.84 -21.36 -17.31
CA TYR A 136 35.98 -21.88 -18.02
C TYR A 136 35.48 -22.64 -19.25
N PHE A 137 35.39 -21.94 -20.36
CA PHE A 137 35.17 -22.55 -21.64
C PHE A 137 36.54 -23.06 -22.10
N SER A 138 36.62 -24.33 -22.38
CA SER A 138 37.84 -24.96 -22.87
C SER A 138 38.25 -24.48 -24.26
N ASP A 139 37.45 -23.63 -24.92
CA ASP A 139 37.71 -23.18 -26.29
C ASP A 139 37.10 -21.76 -26.52
N GLU A 140 37.94 -20.84 -27.01
CA GLU A 140 37.59 -19.46 -27.38
C GLU A 140 36.50 -19.40 -28.46
N LYS A 141 36.46 -20.40 -29.35
CA LYS A 141 35.43 -20.53 -30.39
C LYS A 141 34.05 -20.86 -29.83
N GLU A 142 33.97 -21.64 -28.76
CA GLU A 142 32.68 -21.96 -28.11
C GLU A 142 32.10 -20.72 -27.39
N GLN A 143 32.98 -19.93 -26.80
CA GLN A 143 32.61 -18.65 -26.16
C GLN A 143 32.05 -17.67 -27.18
N ILE A 144 32.75 -17.48 -28.31
CA ILE A 144 32.29 -16.61 -29.41
C ILE A 144 30.97 -17.11 -30.00
N GLY A 145 30.81 -18.43 -30.16
CA GLY A 145 29.57 -19.02 -30.66
C GLY A 145 28.36 -18.78 -29.74
N LYS A 146 28.54 -18.83 -28.44
CA LYS A 146 27.46 -18.52 -27.46
C LYS A 146 27.11 -17.03 -27.45
N ILE A 147 28.12 -16.16 -27.52
CA ILE A 147 27.94 -14.70 -27.61
C ILE A 147 27.11 -14.36 -28.86
N ASN A 148 27.48 -14.90 -30.01
CA ASN A 148 26.77 -14.64 -31.25
C ASN A 148 25.31 -15.15 -31.21
N LYS A 149 25.07 -16.28 -30.58
CA LYS A 149 23.72 -16.83 -30.39
C LYS A 149 22.83 -15.92 -29.53
N GLU A 150 23.38 -15.38 -28.45
CA GLU A 150 22.63 -14.49 -27.56
C GLU A 150 22.41 -13.10 -28.16
N MET A 151 23.41 -12.60 -28.91
CA MET A 151 23.23 -11.36 -29.69
C MET A 151 22.09 -11.52 -30.69
N LYS A 152 22.01 -12.66 -31.38
CA LYS A 152 20.90 -12.95 -32.28
C LYS A 152 19.55 -12.99 -31.55
N VAL A 153 19.49 -13.57 -30.36
CA VAL A 153 18.27 -13.56 -29.52
C VAL A 153 17.88 -12.14 -29.13
N PHE A 154 18.85 -11.30 -28.77
CA PHE A 154 18.59 -9.89 -28.48
C PHE A 154 18.06 -9.15 -29.71
N GLU A 155 18.69 -9.30 -30.86
CA GLU A 155 18.25 -8.72 -32.12
C GLU A 155 16.83 -9.16 -32.49
N ASP A 156 16.50 -10.44 -32.33
CA ASP A 156 15.17 -11.00 -32.59
C ASP A 156 14.10 -10.36 -31.66
N ILE A 157 14.43 -10.15 -30.38
CA ILE A 157 13.53 -9.52 -29.40
C ILE A 157 13.29 -8.04 -29.78
N VAL A 158 14.37 -7.30 -30.07
CA VAL A 158 14.28 -5.88 -30.45
C VAL A 158 13.51 -5.73 -31.76
N ASN A 159 13.82 -6.54 -32.77
CA ASN A 159 13.11 -6.56 -34.03
C ASN A 159 11.62 -6.87 -33.87
N THR A 160 11.28 -7.87 -33.05
CA THR A 160 9.88 -8.23 -32.75
C THR A 160 9.13 -7.07 -32.09
N TYR A 161 9.75 -6.44 -31.09
CA TYR A 161 9.17 -5.31 -30.37
C TYR A 161 8.86 -4.13 -31.29
N TYR A 162 9.84 -3.66 -32.06
CA TYR A 162 9.66 -2.52 -32.98
C TYR A 162 8.72 -2.84 -34.14
N ASN A 163 8.76 -4.06 -34.68
CA ASN A 163 7.81 -4.51 -35.71
C ASN A 163 6.37 -4.53 -35.19
N ASN A 164 6.17 -4.94 -33.94
CA ASN A 164 4.83 -4.93 -33.30
C ASN A 164 4.34 -3.49 -33.06
N LEU A 165 5.24 -2.55 -32.72
CA LEU A 165 4.89 -1.13 -32.61
C LEU A 165 4.51 -0.53 -33.99
N GLU A 166 5.28 -0.81 -35.03
CA GLU A 166 5.00 -0.35 -36.39
C GLU A 166 3.65 -0.86 -36.92
N ASN A 167 3.30 -2.10 -36.56
CA ASN A 167 2.10 -2.77 -37.05
C ASN A 167 0.99 -2.83 -36.01
N LEU A 168 0.98 -1.97 -34.99
CA LEU A 168 0.00 -1.94 -33.93
C LEU A 168 -1.40 -1.65 -34.48
N GLN A 169 -2.26 -2.67 -34.48
CA GLN A 169 -3.66 -2.54 -34.90
C GLN A 169 -4.54 -2.13 -33.72
N ILE A 170 -5.24 -1.02 -33.84
CA ILE A 170 -6.17 -0.52 -32.81
C ILE A 170 -7.28 -1.55 -32.54
N VAL A 171 -7.86 -2.12 -33.61
CA VAL A 171 -8.92 -3.15 -33.54
C VAL A 171 -8.62 -4.23 -34.58
N LYS A 172 -8.73 -5.50 -34.19
CA LYS A 172 -8.52 -6.64 -35.10
C LYS A 172 -9.69 -6.83 -36.08
N ASN A 173 -10.90 -6.48 -35.67
CA ASN A 173 -12.09 -6.64 -36.50
C ASN A 173 -12.16 -5.55 -37.57
N LYS A 174 -11.84 -5.92 -38.81
CA LYS A 174 -11.82 -5.00 -39.97
C LYS A 174 -13.18 -4.33 -40.23
N LYS A 175 -14.32 -4.97 -39.85
CA LYS A 175 -15.65 -4.40 -40.12
C LYS A 175 -15.96 -3.16 -39.28
N ILE A 176 -15.37 -3.05 -38.09
CA ILE A 176 -15.57 -1.91 -37.19
C ILE A 176 -14.41 -0.92 -37.21
N LEU A 177 -13.28 -1.29 -37.83
CA LEU A 177 -12.06 -0.48 -37.82
C LEU A 177 -12.30 0.93 -38.37
N ALA A 178 -12.96 1.04 -39.51
CA ALA A 178 -13.25 2.34 -40.13
C ALA A 178 -14.08 3.25 -39.21
N GLN A 179 -15.06 2.69 -38.51
CA GLN A 179 -15.90 3.43 -37.58
C GLN A 179 -15.14 3.85 -36.32
N VAL A 180 -14.26 2.99 -35.80
CA VAL A 180 -13.39 3.34 -34.66
C VAL A 180 -12.43 4.46 -35.05
N GLN A 181 -11.82 4.40 -36.24
CA GLN A 181 -10.99 5.45 -36.77
C GLN A 181 -11.73 6.77 -36.91
N GLN A 182 -12.98 6.74 -37.41
CA GLN A 182 -13.83 7.93 -37.50
C GLN A 182 -14.13 8.51 -36.11
N ASN A 183 -14.44 7.68 -35.12
CA ASN A 183 -14.67 8.13 -33.76
C ASN A 183 -13.42 8.77 -33.14
N ILE A 184 -12.22 8.23 -33.40
CA ILE A 184 -10.94 8.80 -32.94
C ILE A 184 -10.71 10.18 -33.59
N LEU A 185 -10.90 10.28 -34.89
CA LEU A 185 -10.68 11.53 -35.62
C LEU A 185 -11.67 12.65 -35.22
N ASN A 186 -12.89 12.28 -34.86
CA ASN A 186 -13.92 13.22 -34.44
C ASN A 186 -13.83 13.60 -32.95
N SER A 187 -13.01 12.93 -32.17
CA SER A 187 -12.84 13.21 -30.75
C SER A 187 -11.73 14.22 -30.51
N GLU A 188 -12.00 15.25 -29.74
CA GLU A 188 -10.98 16.23 -29.36
C GLU A 188 -9.89 15.61 -28.46
N ILE A 189 -10.28 14.73 -27.55
CA ILE A 189 -9.35 14.15 -26.59
C ILE A 189 -8.56 12.96 -27.14
N LEU A 190 -9.14 12.19 -28.09
CA LEU A 190 -8.54 10.98 -28.65
C LEU A 190 -7.85 11.22 -29.97
N LYS A 191 -7.97 12.42 -30.54
CA LYS A 191 -7.38 12.74 -31.84
C LYS A 191 -5.89 12.41 -31.86
N ILE A 192 -5.51 11.49 -32.74
CA ILE A 192 -4.12 11.07 -33.00
C ILE A 192 -3.88 10.95 -34.48
N ASN A 193 -2.64 11.04 -34.91
CA ASN A 193 -2.24 10.61 -36.23
C ASN A 193 -2.32 9.08 -36.31
N LEU A 194 -3.14 8.56 -37.19
CA LEU A 194 -3.31 7.12 -37.38
C LEU A 194 -2.13 6.48 -38.13
N GLN A 195 -1.29 7.27 -38.75
CA GLN A 195 -0.09 6.79 -39.44
C GLN A 195 1.07 6.69 -38.44
N THR A 196 1.71 5.54 -38.44
CA THR A 196 2.90 5.29 -37.60
C THR A 196 4.12 5.98 -38.23
N ASN A 197 4.96 6.61 -37.42
CA ASN A 197 6.22 7.20 -37.90
C ASN A 197 7.28 6.11 -38.10
N LYS A 198 7.20 5.42 -39.23
CA LYS A 198 8.07 4.28 -39.57
C LYS A 198 9.55 4.64 -39.59
N ASN A 199 9.89 5.84 -40.06
CA ASN A 199 11.27 6.30 -40.14
C ASN A 199 11.88 6.43 -38.72
N GLU A 200 11.18 7.08 -37.79
CA GLU A 200 11.65 7.22 -36.41
C GLU A 200 11.75 5.88 -35.68
N ILE A 201 10.79 5.00 -35.90
CA ILE A 201 10.82 3.63 -35.36
C ILE A 201 12.07 2.91 -35.85
N GLN A 202 12.39 3.00 -37.15
CA GLN A 202 13.57 2.34 -37.71
C GLN A 202 14.86 2.92 -37.14
N LEU A 203 14.99 4.26 -37.10
CA LEU A 203 16.17 4.94 -36.54
C LEU A 203 16.40 4.57 -35.06
N ASN A 204 15.34 4.53 -34.26
CA ASN A 204 15.45 4.16 -32.86
C ASN A 204 15.83 2.68 -32.69
N LYS A 205 15.25 1.80 -33.50
CA LYS A 205 15.62 0.38 -33.52
C LYS A 205 17.10 0.18 -33.87
N GLU A 206 17.60 0.83 -34.89
CA GLU A 206 19.01 0.77 -35.31
C GLU A 206 19.92 1.27 -34.17
N TYR A 207 19.60 2.43 -33.57
CA TYR A 207 20.36 2.93 -32.44
C TYR A 207 20.45 1.92 -31.28
N ILE A 208 19.35 1.25 -30.94
CA ILE A 208 19.35 0.25 -29.87
C ILE A 208 20.22 -0.96 -30.24
N LEU A 209 20.10 -1.47 -31.45
CA LEU A 209 20.91 -2.59 -31.94
C LEU A 209 22.41 -2.29 -31.90
N ASP A 210 22.79 -1.07 -32.29
CA ASP A 210 24.20 -0.66 -32.41
C ASP A 210 24.81 -0.29 -31.05
N ASN A 211 24.05 0.34 -30.16
CA ASN A 211 24.61 0.98 -28.98
C ASN A 211 24.34 0.27 -27.67
N PHE A 212 23.26 -0.55 -27.55
CA PHE A 212 22.85 -1.13 -26.28
C PHE A 212 23.93 -2.01 -25.63
N LYS A 213 24.69 -2.74 -26.42
CA LYS A 213 25.83 -3.56 -25.94
C LYS A 213 26.90 -2.68 -25.27
N ASN A 214 27.23 -1.55 -25.87
CA ASN A 214 28.24 -0.63 -25.33
C ASN A 214 27.74 0.03 -24.05
N ILE A 215 26.46 0.43 -24.01
CA ILE A 215 25.80 0.95 -22.80
C ILE A 215 25.85 -0.10 -21.69
N LEU A 216 25.50 -1.35 -22.00
CA LEU A 216 25.52 -2.44 -21.04
C LEU A 216 26.92 -2.71 -20.50
N ASN A 217 27.96 -2.66 -21.33
CA ASN A 217 29.34 -2.80 -20.92
C ASN A 217 29.75 -1.70 -19.95
N LYS A 218 29.45 -0.43 -20.25
CA LYS A 218 29.70 0.70 -19.34
C LYS A 218 28.98 0.51 -18.00
N VAL A 219 27.71 0.16 -18.04
CA VAL A 219 26.89 -0.07 -16.82
C VAL A 219 27.49 -1.18 -15.95
N ASN A 220 27.89 -2.29 -16.55
CA ASN A 220 28.48 -3.40 -15.80
C ASN A 220 29.84 -3.01 -15.19
N ASN A 221 30.69 -2.28 -15.91
CA ASN A 221 31.98 -1.85 -15.40
C ASN A 221 31.86 -0.87 -14.22
N THR A 222 30.85 0.01 -14.24
CA THR A 222 30.68 1.07 -13.24
C THR A 222 29.87 0.64 -12.03
N PHE A 223 28.80 -0.18 -12.20
CA PHE A 223 27.83 -0.46 -11.15
C PHE A 223 27.82 -1.90 -10.66
N THR A 224 28.71 -2.80 -11.18
CA THR A 224 28.75 -4.17 -10.71
C THR A 224 29.30 -4.24 -9.28
N LYS A 225 28.46 -4.60 -8.32
CA LYS A 225 28.87 -4.96 -6.95
C LYS A 225 28.93 -6.49 -6.85
N ASN A 226 30.05 -7.03 -6.36
CA ASN A 226 30.24 -8.48 -6.10
C ASN A 226 30.08 -9.41 -7.32
N ASN A 227 30.39 -8.95 -8.53
CA ASN A 227 30.27 -9.73 -9.77
C ASN A 227 28.84 -10.22 -10.09
N GLU A 228 27.80 -9.57 -9.56
CA GLU A 228 26.42 -9.85 -9.91
C GLU A 228 25.87 -8.80 -10.92
N PRO A 229 25.13 -9.23 -11.95
CA PRO A 229 24.51 -8.29 -12.91
C PRO A 229 23.52 -7.39 -12.20
N ILE A 230 23.44 -6.14 -12.64
CA ILE A 230 22.47 -5.17 -12.12
C ILE A 230 21.05 -5.68 -12.39
N ASP A 231 20.24 -5.81 -11.31
CA ASP A 231 18.82 -6.18 -11.40
C ASP A 231 17.90 -4.99 -11.67
N GLN A 232 18.46 -3.82 -11.96
CA GLN A 232 17.73 -2.60 -12.25
C GLN A 232 17.55 -2.42 -13.75
N TYR A 233 16.52 -1.64 -14.11
CA TYR A 233 16.29 -1.32 -15.52
C TYR A 233 17.28 -0.28 -16.04
N ILE A 234 17.70 -0.46 -17.30
CA ILE A 234 18.29 0.59 -18.13
C ILE A 234 17.15 1.14 -18.98
N HIS A 235 16.86 2.42 -18.80
CA HIS A 235 15.81 3.14 -19.53
C HIS A 235 16.44 4.09 -20.54
N ILE A 236 16.15 3.92 -21.82
CA ILE A 236 16.62 4.80 -22.90
C ILE A 236 15.41 5.56 -23.43
N PHE A 237 15.53 6.87 -23.51
CA PHE A 237 14.51 7.79 -24.01
C PHE A 237 15.09 8.59 -25.17
N PHE A 238 14.44 8.53 -26.30
CA PHE A 238 14.80 9.34 -27.45
C PHE A 238 14.21 10.75 -27.32
N GLU A 239 15.04 11.77 -27.54
CA GLU A 239 14.60 13.16 -27.48
C GLU A 239 13.51 13.44 -28.49
N ALA A 240 12.37 13.88 -28.02
CA ALA A 240 11.18 14.20 -28.80
C ALA A 240 10.32 15.19 -28.04
N SER A 241 9.32 15.79 -28.70
CA SER A 241 8.36 16.64 -27.99
C SER A 241 7.42 15.83 -27.10
N ASP A 242 6.89 16.46 -26.05
CA ASP A 242 5.90 15.85 -25.18
C ASP A 242 4.67 15.37 -25.98
N ASP A 243 4.26 16.13 -27.00
CA ASP A 243 3.14 15.75 -27.85
C ASP A 243 3.36 14.42 -28.59
N GLN A 244 4.59 14.14 -29.02
CA GLN A 244 4.91 12.86 -29.66
C GLN A 244 4.83 11.70 -28.68
N TYR A 245 5.29 11.90 -27.44
CA TYR A 245 5.13 10.91 -26.38
C TYR A 245 3.67 10.65 -26.04
N ILE A 246 2.85 11.71 -25.94
CA ILE A 246 1.42 11.64 -25.66
C ILE A 246 0.67 10.95 -26.81
N GLU A 247 1.01 11.25 -28.06
CA GLU A 247 0.37 10.65 -29.23
C GLU A 247 0.57 9.13 -29.26
N GLU A 248 1.80 8.67 -29.06
CA GLU A 248 2.08 7.23 -29.00
C GLU A 248 1.43 6.56 -27.79
N TYR A 249 1.40 7.23 -26.65
CA TYR A 249 0.67 6.75 -25.48
C TYR A 249 -0.83 6.57 -25.80
N LYS A 250 -1.47 7.54 -26.43
CA LYS A 250 -2.87 7.44 -26.85
C LYS A 250 -3.08 6.28 -27.82
N ARG A 251 -2.21 6.10 -28.80
CA ARG A 251 -2.27 4.99 -29.77
C ARG A 251 -2.28 3.63 -29.07
N TYR A 252 -1.34 3.40 -28.17
CA TYR A 252 -1.28 2.16 -27.40
C TYR A 252 -2.46 2.02 -26.43
N THR A 253 -2.84 3.11 -25.75
CA THR A 253 -3.94 3.12 -24.79
C THR A 253 -5.25 2.76 -25.47
N ILE A 254 -5.60 3.38 -26.61
CA ILE A 254 -6.82 3.06 -27.35
C ILE A 254 -6.88 1.57 -27.70
N LYS A 255 -5.76 0.95 -28.06
CA LYS A 255 -5.69 -0.50 -28.27
C LYS A 255 -5.95 -1.32 -27.01
N SER A 256 -5.55 -0.84 -25.86
CA SER A 256 -5.51 -1.59 -24.61
C SER A 256 -6.67 -1.34 -23.64
N ILE A 257 -7.48 -0.29 -23.83
CA ILE A 257 -8.53 0.12 -22.85
C ILE A 257 -9.77 -0.76 -22.87
N PHE A 258 -10.05 -1.47 -23.95
CA PHE A 258 -11.19 -2.38 -24.01
C PHE A 258 -10.78 -3.85 -23.81
N LEU A 259 -11.71 -4.62 -23.27
CA LEU A 259 -11.45 -5.98 -22.80
C LEU A 259 -11.11 -6.95 -23.93
N ASP A 260 -11.97 -7.00 -24.97
CA ASP A 260 -11.84 -7.89 -26.13
C ASP A 260 -12.70 -7.37 -27.26
N ASP A 261 -12.24 -7.56 -28.52
CA ASP A 261 -12.95 -7.14 -29.73
C ASP A 261 -14.32 -7.83 -29.91
N ASP A 262 -14.52 -9.02 -29.32
CA ASP A 262 -15.78 -9.76 -29.39
C ASP A 262 -16.95 -9.02 -28.71
N PHE A 263 -16.66 -8.13 -27.75
CA PHE A 263 -17.67 -7.35 -27.05
C PHE A 263 -17.94 -5.99 -27.67
N ASN A 264 -17.20 -5.63 -28.71
CA ASN A 264 -17.31 -4.33 -29.34
C ASN A 264 -18.60 -4.24 -30.19
N THR A 265 -19.25 -3.10 -30.16
CA THR A 265 -20.52 -2.85 -30.84
C THR A 265 -20.55 -1.43 -31.39
N ILE A 266 -21.20 -1.24 -32.54
CA ILE A 266 -21.49 0.07 -33.11
C ILE A 266 -23.01 0.30 -33.02
N LEU A 267 -23.40 1.42 -32.42
CA LEU A 267 -24.78 1.87 -32.35
C LEU A 267 -24.85 3.34 -32.77
N ASN A 268 -25.72 3.66 -33.72
CA ASN A 268 -25.92 5.02 -34.22
C ASN A 268 -24.59 5.73 -34.58
N GLY A 269 -23.65 5.00 -35.23
CA GLY A 269 -22.36 5.52 -35.62
C GLY A 269 -21.34 5.70 -34.49
N LYS A 270 -21.69 5.39 -33.22
CA LYS A 270 -20.79 5.43 -32.08
C LYS A 270 -20.28 4.04 -31.73
N PHE A 271 -18.99 3.98 -31.41
CA PHE A 271 -18.34 2.76 -30.94
C PHE A 271 -18.53 2.59 -29.44
N TYR A 272 -18.93 1.39 -29.03
CA TYR A 272 -19.11 0.98 -27.65
C TYR A 272 -18.33 -0.29 -27.36
N ALA A 273 -17.62 -0.31 -26.23
CA ALA A 273 -16.85 -1.47 -25.79
C ALA A 273 -16.90 -1.66 -24.25
N LEU A 274 -16.50 -2.83 -23.80
CA LEU A 274 -16.31 -3.09 -22.38
C LEU A 274 -14.92 -2.62 -21.93
N SER A 275 -14.88 -1.92 -20.80
CA SER A 275 -13.63 -1.53 -20.17
C SER A 275 -12.85 -2.74 -19.69
N ARG A 276 -11.52 -2.67 -19.73
CA ARG A 276 -10.64 -3.57 -18.96
C ARG A 276 -10.68 -3.27 -17.46
N PHE A 277 -10.98 -2.04 -17.12
CA PHE A 277 -11.02 -1.56 -15.75
C PHE A 277 -12.30 -1.99 -15.07
N ASN A 278 -12.18 -2.53 -13.87
CA ASN A 278 -13.28 -2.90 -12.96
C ASN A 278 -14.38 -3.75 -13.62
N ASN A 279 -13.96 -4.74 -14.42
CA ASN A 279 -14.88 -5.61 -15.16
C ASN A 279 -14.72 -7.07 -14.74
N SER A 280 -15.82 -7.70 -14.31
CA SER A 280 -15.86 -9.11 -13.92
C SER A 280 -15.94 -10.09 -15.11
N VAL A 281 -16.09 -9.58 -16.33
CA VAL A 281 -16.17 -10.42 -17.54
C VAL A 281 -14.79 -11.01 -17.87
N ASN A 282 -14.74 -12.32 -18.08
CA ASN A 282 -13.53 -13.02 -18.47
C ASN A 282 -13.70 -13.65 -19.86
N GLY A 283 -13.02 -13.08 -20.87
CA GLY A 283 -13.08 -13.56 -22.26
C GLY A 283 -12.63 -15.00 -22.47
N LYS A 284 -11.80 -15.55 -21.56
CA LYS A 284 -11.28 -16.93 -21.66
C LYS A 284 -12.24 -17.99 -21.11
N LYS A 285 -13.24 -17.60 -20.30
CA LYS A 285 -14.18 -18.53 -19.67
C LYS A 285 -15.58 -18.27 -20.19
N PRO A 286 -16.21 -19.22 -20.92
CA PRO A 286 -17.50 -19.00 -21.61
C PRO A 286 -18.62 -18.49 -20.70
N PHE A 287 -18.71 -18.99 -19.46
CA PHE A 287 -19.74 -18.60 -18.51
C PHE A 287 -19.56 -17.17 -17.93
N PHE A 288 -18.37 -16.59 -18.04
CA PHE A 288 -18.11 -15.19 -17.67
C PHE A 288 -18.21 -14.21 -18.85
N ARG A 289 -18.55 -14.69 -20.05
CA ARG A 289 -18.66 -13.83 -21.24
C ARG A 289 -19.99 -13.07 -21.32
N ASN A 290 -20.96 -13.36 -20.43
CA ASN A 290 -22.29 -12.73 -20.42
C ASN A 290 -23.00 -12.72 -21.80
N LEU A 291 -22.78 -13.74 -22.60
CA LEU A 291 -23.36 -13.84 -23.96
C LEU A 291 -24.86 -14.05 -23.96
N SER A 292 -25.45 -14.45 -22.82
CA SER A 292 -26.88 -14.67 -22.65
C SER A 292 -27.68 -13.44 -22.25
N THR A 293 -27.03 -12.28 -22.08
CA THR A 293 -27.73 -11.03 -21.74
C THR A 293 -28.51 -10.51 -22.94
N CYS A 294 -29.77 -10.11 -22.71
CA CYS A 294 -30.63 -9.53 -23.74
C CYS A 294 -30.17 -8.12 -24.19
N PHE A 295 -29.18 -7.55 -23.57
CA PHE A 295 -28.73 -6.17 -23.80
C PHE A 295 -27.36 -6.14 -24.47
N ASN A 296 -27.30 -5.66 -25.70
CA ASN A 296 -26.04 -5.54 -26.45
C ASN A 296 -25.11 -4.42 -25.96
N THR A 297 -25.64 -3.50 -25.15
CA THR A 297 -24.90 -2.31 -24.67
C THR A 297 -24.76 -2.22 -23.17
N ASN A 298 -25.26 -3.21 -22.44
CA ASN A 298 -25.17 -3.21 -20.98
C ASN A 298 -23.69 -3.15 -20.54
N SER A 299 -23.36 -2.20 -19.68
CA SER A 299 -21.99 -1.95 -19.19
C SER A 299 -20.95 -1.55 -20.24
N LYS A 300 -21.36 -1.28 -21.48
CA LYS A 300 -20.48 -0.78 -22.53
C LYS A 300 -20.43 0.74 -22.50
N LEU A 301 -19.25 1.28 -22.72
CA LEU A 301 -18.97 2.71 -22.70
C LEU A 301 -18.51 3.17 -24.09
N THR A 302 -18.68 4.45 -24.37
CA THR A 302 -18.11 5.07 -25.58
C THR A 302 -16.57 5.04 -25.52
N LEU A 303 -15.91 5.22 -26.66
CA LEU A 303 -14.46 5.24 -26.70
C LEU A 303 -13.86 6.37 -25.83
N GLU A 304 -14.49 7.53 -25.78
CA GLU A 304 -14.09 8.64 -24.91
C GLU A 304 -14.26 8.32 -23.44
N ASP A 305 -15.42 7.76 -23.05
CA ASP A 305 -15.67 7.35 -21.67
C ASP A 305 -14.68 6.28 -21.22
N LEU A 306 -14.32 5.34 -22.09
CA LEU A 306 -13.30 4.33 -21.82
C LEU A 306 -11.92 4.97 -21.60
N TYR A 307 -11.58 5.98 -22.37
CA TYR A 307 -10.32 6.70 -22.19
C TYR A 307 -10.27 7.44 -20.86
N TYR A 308 -11.32 8.18 -20.53
CA TYR A 308 -11.41 8.84 -19.21
C TYR A 308 -11.41 7.84 -18.05
N LEU A 309 -12.08 6.70 -18.20
CA LEU A 309 -12.07 5.67 -17.19
C LEU A 309 -10.67 5.05 -17.01
N ASN A 310 -9.91 4.89 -18.10
CA ASN A 310 -8.52 4.48 -18.03
C ASN A 310 -7.67 5.54 -17.29
N LYS A 311 -7.83 6.83 -17.61
CA LYS A 311 -7.15 7.93 -16.91
C LYS A 311 -7.51 7.96 -15.43
N PHE A 312 -8.79 7.76 -15.11
CA PHE A 312 -9.25 7.64 -13.73
C PHE A 312 -8.57 6.47 -12.99
N SER A 313 -8.48 5.30 -13.63
CA SER A 313 -7.82 4.14 -13.02
C SER A 313 -6.32 4.37 -12.78
N GLU A 314 -5.65 5.02 -13.73
CA GLU A 314 -4.24 5.38 -13.60
C GLU A 314 -4.00 6.40 -12.48
N TRP A 315 -4.84 7.44 -12.41
CA TRP A 315 -4.83 8.40 -11.32
C TRP A 315 -5.12 7.72 -9.98
N LEU A 316 -6.15 6.86 -9.91
CA LEU A 316 -6.54 6.13 -8.71
C LEU A 316 -5.37 5.29 -8.16
N SER A 317 -4.60 4.64 -9.04
CA SER A 317 -3.45 3.82 -8.65
C SER A 317 -2.37 4.58 -7.87
N LYS A 318 -2.36 5.92 -7.94
CA LYS A 318 -1.40 6.79 -7.23
C LYS A 318 -1.98 7.34 -5.93
N GLN A 319 -3.26 7.11 -5.67
CA GLN A 319 -3.93 7.58 -4.47
C GLN A 319 -3.82 6.56 -3.32
N LYS A 320 -4.23 6.96 -2.13
CA LYS A 320 -4.38 6.04 -1.00
C LYS A 320 -5.58 5.13 -1.22
N SER A 321 -5.55 3.94 -0.65
CA SER A 321 -6.54 2.89 -0.85
C SER A 321 -7.98 3.23 -0.43
N ILE A 322 -8.18 4.35 0.25
CA ILE A 322 -9.49 4.90 0.61
C ILE A 322 -9.50 6.38 0.25
N LEU A 323 -10.50 6.78 -0.47
CA LEU A 323 -10.72 8.15 -0.92
C LEU A 323 -12.13 8.60 -0.58
N PHE A 324 -12.25 9.87 -0.21
CA PHE A 324 -13.50 10.58 -0.07
C PHE A 324 -13.55 11.65 -1.15
N ILE A 325 -14.57 11.64 -1.99
CA ILE A 325 -14.74 12.63 -3.05
C ILE A 325 -16.05 13.37 -2.77
N ASN A 326 -15.95 14.65 -2.45
CA ASN A 326 -17.13 15.48 -2.21
C ASN A 326 -17.93 15.66 -3.50
N ILE A 327 -19.26 15.63 -3.39
CA ILE A 327 -20.16 15.74 -4.53
C ILE A 327 -20.42 17.18 -4.93
N GLU A 328 -20.47 18.10 -3.97
CA GLU A 328 -20.79 19.50 -4.19
C GLU A 328 -19.57 20.35 -4.58
N GLU A 329 -18.37 19.97 -4.14
CA GLU A 329 -17.13 20.71 -4.42
C GLU A 329 -16.42 20.18 -5.68
N GLU A 330 -15.36 20.88 -6.11
CA GLU A 330 -14.40 20.39 -7.08
C GLU A 330 -13.94 18.97 -6.71
N PHE A 331 -13.63 18.17 -7.73
CA PHE A 331 -13.10 16.81 -7.56
C PHE A 331 -11.77 16.82 -6.80
N LYS A 332 -11.83 16.92 -5.48
CA LYS A 332 -10.66 16.85 -4.59
C LYS A 332 -10.79 15.64 -3.70
N PRO A 333 -9.90 14.65 -3.84
CA PRO A 333 -9.87 13.53 -2.91
C PRO A 333 -9.40 14.02 -1.55
N VAL A 334 -10.14 13.66 -0.51
CA VAL A 334 -9.82 13.92 0.88
C VAL A 334 -9.53 12.59 1.57
N GLU A 335 -8.42 12.50 2.29
CA GLU A 335 -7.99 11.23 2.87
C GLU A 335 -8.53 10.97 4.27
N TYR A 336 -8.71 12.02 5.08
CA TYR A 336 -9.04 11.88 6.50
C TYR A 336 -10.08 12.88 7.00
N GLU A 337 -10.31 13.98 6.28
CA GLU A 337 -11.29 14.98 6.66
C GLU A 337 -12.50 14.89 5.72
N LEU A 338 -13.63 14.55 6.29
CA LEU A 338 -14.89 14.61 5.57
C LEU A 338 -15.30 16.07 5.47
N LYS A 339 -15.26 16.63 4.27
CA LYS A 339 -15.75 17.96 3.98
C LYS A 339 -17.06 17.84 3.23
N GLY A 340 -18.11 18.48 3.74
CA GLY A 340 -19.43 18.42 3.15
C GLY A 340 -20.30 17.29 3.71
N GLU A 341 -21.58 17.33 3.38
CA GLU A 341 -22.58 16.38 3.86
C GLU A 341 -22.69 15.13 2.98
N GLU A 342 -22.27 15.22 1.72
CA GLU A 342 -22.40 14.17 0.73
C GLU A 342 -21.10 13.91 0.00
N TYR A 343 -20.72 12.63 -0.12
CA TYR A 343 -19.48 12.24 -0.77
C TYR A 343 -19.54 10.82 -1.32
N PHE A 344 -18.63 10.52 -2.25
CA PHE A 344 -18.32 9.15 -2.64
C PHE A 344 -17.20 8.61 -1.76
N LEU A 345 -17.46 7.49 -1.12
CA LEU A 345 -16.44 6.67 -0.46
C LEU A 345 -15.96 5.63 -1.46
N ILE A 346 -14.68 5.67 -1.81
CA ILE A 346 -14.07 4.74 -2.76
C ILE A 346 -12.97 3.95 -2.05
N LYS A 347 -13.03 2.63 -2.16
CA LYS A 347 -11.97 1.72 -1.74
C LYS A 347 -11.39 1.06 -2.97
N HIS A 348 -10.06 1.04 -3.07
CA HIS A 348 -9.40 0.48 -4.23
C HIS A 348 -8.08 -0.23 -3.88
N ILE A 349 -7.66 -1.13 -4.78
CA ILE A 349 -6.35 -1.79 -4.74
C ILE A 349 -5.70 -1.55 -6.09
N GLY A 350 -4.66 -0.70 -6.10
CA GLY A 350 -4.04 -0.25 -7.34
C GLY A 350 -5.06 0.44 -8.25
N GLU A 351 -5.24 -0.07 -9.46
CA GLU A 351 -6.17 0.47 -10.46
C GLU A 351 -7.63 0.02 -10.26
N GLU A 352 -7.90 -1.00 -9.43
CA GLU A 352 -9.23 -1.60 -9.30
C GLU A 352 -10.00 -1.05 -8.11
N ILE A 353 -11.23 -0.60 -8.33
CA ILE A 353 -12.19 -0.27 -7.27
C ILE A 353 -12.72 -1.58 -6.70
N THR A 354 -12.51 -1.77 -5.40
CA THR A 354 -13.00 -2.94 -4.67
C THR A 354 -14.37 -2.71 -4.05
N ASP A 355 -14.64 -1.44 -3.70
CA ASP A 355 -15.92 -1.04 -3.12
C ASP A 355 -16.12 0.46 -3.30
N TYR A 356 -17.37 0.90 -3.49
CA TYR A 356 -17.69 2.31 -3.52
C TYR A 356 -19.15 2.54 -3.08
N GLU A 357 -19.36 3.62 -2.35
CA GLU A 357 -20.65 4.01 -1.81
C GLU A 357 -20.86 5.52 -1.94
N TYR A 358 -22.12 5.90 -2.15
CA TYR A 358 -22.56 7.26 -1.94
C TYR A 358 -22.99 7.40 -0.48
N VAL A 359 -22.41 8.36 0.22
CA VAL A 359 -22.63 8.56 1.65
C VAL A 359 -23.14 9.99 1.89
N CYS A 360 -24.22 10.09 2.65
CA CYS A 360 -24.72 11.36 3.19
C CYS A 360 -24.28 11.43 4.66
N TYR A 361 -23.31 12.29 4.96
CA TYR A 361 -22.72 12.41 6.29
C TYR A 361 -23.04 13.77 6.91
N LYS A 362 -23.86 13.76 7.96
CA LYS A 362 -24.40 14.99 8.57
C LYS A 362 -23.52 15.62 9.67
N ASP A 363 -22.52 14.91 10.18
CA ASP A 363 -21.72 15.39 11.31
C ASP A 363 -20.24 15.00 11.15
N ASN A 364 -19.51 15.82 10.42
CA ASN A 364 -18.09 15.61 10.12
C ASN A 364 -17.12 16.37 11.05
N LYS A 365 -17.62 16.98 12.13
CA LYS A 365 -16.80 17.81 13.04
C LYS A 365 -16.52 17.18 14.39
N LYS A 366 -16.92 15.92 14.63
CA LYS A 366 -16.63 15.26 15.91
C LYS A 366 -15.14 15.06 16.10
N ILE A 367 -14.65 15.57 17.20
CA ILE A 367 -13.27 15.37 17.66
C ILE A 367 -13.30 14.33 18.78
N VAL A 368 -12.53 13.27 18.60
CA VAL A 368 -12.33 12.25 19.62
C VAL A 368 -11.11 12.64 20.44
N LYS A 369 -11.30 12.75 21.75
CA LYS A 369 -10.18 12.98 22.65
C LYS A 369 -9.45 11.67 22.94
N HIS A 370 -8.27 11.51 22.37
CA HIS A 370 -7.38 10.40 22.70
C HIS A 370 -6.62 10.74 23.99
N THR A 371 -6.89 10.01 25.06
CA THR A 371 -6.23 10.20 26.35
C THR A 371 -5.32 9.03 26.67
N ASN A 372 -4.12 9.33 27.16
CA ASN A 372 -3.20 8.31 27.68
C ASN A 372 -3.55 8.00 29.13
N ILE A 373 -4.52 7.13 29.36
CA ILE A 373 -4.92 6.67 30.70
C ILE A 373 -3.77 5.89 31.35
N LEU A 374 -3.09 5.08 30.56
CA LEU A 374 -1.80 4.49 30.93
C LEU A 374 -0.69 5.33 30.28
N GLU A 375 0.35 5.63 31.02
CA GLU A 375 1.50 6.35 30.49
C GLU A 375 2.14 5.55 29.36
N VAL A 376 2.15 6.13 28.16
CA VAL A 376 2.81 5.55 27.00
C VAL A 376 4.16 6.22 26.86
N ILE A 377 5.21 5.41 26.87
CA ILE A 377 6.59 5.88 26.75
C ILE A 377 7.03 5.73 25.30
N ASP A 378 7.51 6.81 24.68
CA ASP A 378 8.15 6.75 23.38
C ASP A 378 9.37 5.82 23.45
N GLY A 379 9.41 4.82 22.58
CA GLY A 379 10.49 3.83 22.52
C GLY A 379 11.86 4.42 22.18
N LYS A 380 11.92 5.63 21.60
CA LYS A 380 13.15 6.33 21.22
C LYS A 380 13.59 7.35 22.28
N THR A 381 12.67 8.23 22.69
CA THR A 381 12.96 9.33 23.62
C THR A 381 12.80 8.93 25.08
N LYS A 382 12.07 7.88 25.37
CA LYS A 382 11.62 7.46 26.72
C LYS A 382 10.77 8.51 27.44
N GLU A 383 10.22 9.45 26.73
CA GLU A 383 9.31 10.46 27.26
C GLU A 383 7.87 9.96 27.26
N ILE A 384 7.05 10.47 28.17
CA ILE A 384 5.62 10.18 28.25
C ILE A 384 4.93 10.97 27.14
N LEU A 385 4.21 10.25 26.29
CA LEU A 385 3.45 10.86 25.20
C LEU A 385 2.19 11.56 25.75
N PRO A 386 1.95 12.84 25.42
CA PRO A 386 0.77 13.57 25.88
C PRO A 386 -0.51 13.06 25.22
N ALA A 387 -1.62 13.23 25.91
CA ALA A 387 -2.94 13.08 25.31
C ALA A 387 -3.19 14.14 24.25
N LYS A 388 -3.84 13.78 23.13
CA LYS A 388 -4.19 14.70 22.05
C LYS A 388 -5.65 14.57 21.63
N ASN A 389 -6.21 15.65 21.12
CA ASN A 389 -7.46 15.61 20.39
C ASN A 389 -7.15 15.23 18.93
N ILE A 390 -7.98 14.40 18.36
CA ILE A 390 -7.84 13.92 16.98
C ILE A 390 -9.21 13.92 16.28
N THR A 391 -9.17 14.02 14.96
CA THR A 391 -10.37 13.91 14.12
C THR A 391 -10.87 12.47 14.04
N HIS A 392 -12.07 12.27 13.53
CA HIS A 392 -12.60 10.93 13.24
C HIS A 392 -11.71 10.14 12.27
N GLY A 393 -11.20 10.78 11.22
CA GLY A 393 -10.30 10.15 10.26
C GLY A 393 -8.98 9.73 10.90
N GLU A 394 -8.38 10.58 11.73
CA GLU A 394 -7.18 10.25 12.50
C GLU A 394 -7.45 9.11 13.50
N MET A 395 -8.64 9.07 14.14
CA MET A 395 -9.01 7.99 15.04
C MET A 395 -9.12 6.66 14.31
N LEU A 396 -9.70 6.64 13.11
CA LEU A 396 -9.72 5.42 12.29
C LEU A 396 -8.30 4.96 11.92
N HIS A 397 -7.42 5.90 11.59
CA HIS A 397 -6.01 5.60 11.35
C HIS A 397 -5.34 5.01 12.59
N GLU A 398 -5.56 5.57 13.77
CA GLU A 398 -5.05 5.04 15.04
C GLU A 398 -5.60 3.63 15.35
N ILE A 399 -6.89 3.38 15.13
CA ILE A 399 -7.48 2.04 15.27
C ILE A 399 -6.77 1.04 14.34
N ASN A 400 -6.60 1.40 13.08
CA ASN A 400 -5.94 0.54 12.10
C ASN A 400 -4.48 0.27 12.49
N LYS A 401 -3.74 1.29 12.92
CA LYS A 401 -2.35 1.18 13.34
C LYS A 401 -2.18 0.37 14.61
N VAL A 402 -2.99 0.66 15.64
CA VAL A 402 -2.83 0.08 16.99
C VAL A 402 -3.39 -1.33 17.06
N PHE A 403 -4.57 -1.58 16.50
CA PHE A 403 -5.21 -2.89 16.59
C PHE A 403 -4.83 -3.85 15.46
N PHE A 404 -4.56 -3.34 14.25
CA PHE A 404 -4.43 -4.16 13.04
C PHE A 404 -3.06 -4.11 12.36
N ASP A 405 -2.07 -3.42 12.91
CA ASP A 405 -0.69 -3.31 12.36
C ASP A 405 -0.59 -2.82 10.92
N TYR A 406 -1.35 -1.86 10.55
CA TYR A 406 -1.48 -1.28 9.21
C TYR A 406 -2.61 -1.82 8.32
N ASN A 407 -3.40 -0.88 7.88
CA ASN A 407 -4.34 -0.96 6.77
C ASN A 407 -5.26 -2.18 6.79
N LEU A 408 -6.44 -1.98 7.34
CA LEU A 408 -7.61 -2.85 7.11
C LEU A 408 -7.82 -3.23 5.64
N PHE A 409 -7.17 -2.50 4.71
CA PHE A 409 -7.37 -2.54 3.28
C PHE A 409 -6.22 -3.14 2.49
N LYS A 410 -5.10 -3.51 3.10
CA LYS A 410 -4.04 -4.27 2.44
C LYS A 410 -4.34 -5.76 2.47
N GLU A 411 -4.24 -6.42 1.31
CA GLU A 411 -4.47 -7.86 1.14
C GLU A 411 -3.63 -8.78 2.05
N LYS A 412 -2.51 -8.28 2.55
CA LYS A 412 -1.64 -9.04 3.47
C LYS A 412 -1.96 -8.72 4.92
N VAL A 413 -3.14 -9.10 5.35
CA VAL A 413 -3.45 -9.20 6.78
C VAL A 413 -2.96 -10.55 7.27
N PHE A 414 -2.24 -10.56 8.40
CA PHE A 414 -1.87 -11.81 9.04
C PHE A 414 -3.11 -12.68 9.21
N THR A 415 -3.11 -13.87 8.65
CA THR A 415 -4.23 -14.82 8.63
C THR A 415 -4.91 -15.03 9.97
N LYS A 416 -4.21 -14.78 11.08
CA LYS A 416 -4.69 -14.90 12.45
C LYS A 416 -5.81 -13.90 12.84
N TYR A 417 -5.89 -12.76 12.16
CA TYR A 417 -6.86 -11.68 12.46
C TYR A 417 -7.93 -11.50 11.39
N VAL A 418 -7.84 -12.24 10.29
CA VAL A 418 -8.77 -12.13 9.14
C VAL A 418 -10.22 -12.27 9.58
N THR A 419 -10.53 -13.22 10.48
CA THR A 419 -11.90 -13.44 10.95
C THR A 419 -12.43 -12.23 11.73
N ILE A 420 -11.62 -11.64 12.61
CA ILE A 420 -12.01 -10.44 13.38
C ILE A 420 -12.19 -9.26 12.42
N MET A 421 -11.25 -9.07 11.53
CA MET A 421 -11.30 -8.00 10.54
C MET A 421 -12.51 -8.10 9.63
N ASN A 422 -12.77 -9.28 9.07
CA ASN A 422 -13.92 -9.47 8.18
C ASN A 422 -15.26 -9.28 8.90
N THR A 423 -15.35 -9.66 10.17
CA THR A 423 -16.60 -9.48 10.94
C THR A 423 -16.85 -8.01 11.28
N TYR A 424 -15.82 -7.24 11.56
CA TYR A 424 -15.97 -5.90 12.14
C TYR A 424 -15.52 -4.76 11.23
N LYS A 425 -14.85 -5.05 10.11
CA LYS A 425 -14.35 -4.06 9.16
C LYS A 425 -15.45 -3.08 8.74
N TYR A 426 -16.54 -3.60 8.20
CA TYR A 426 -17.68 -2.79 7.74
C TYR A 426 -18.33 -1.99 8.86
N THR A 427 -18.40 -2.56 10.07
CA THR A 427 -18.99 -1.87 11.22
C THR A 427 -18.14 -0.70 11.68
N ILE A 428 -16.81 -0.86 11.73
CA ILE A 428 -15.89 0.25 12.05
C ILE A 428 -15.98 1.34 10.98
N GLU A 429 -16.03 0.96 9.71
CA GLU A 429 -16.19 1.90 8.60
C GLU A 429 -17.53 2.64 8.65
N ASP A 430 -18.61 1.94 8.95
CA ASP A 430 -19.94 2.56 9.09
C ASP A 430 -19.96 3.59 10.23
N ILE A 431 -19.28 3.33 11.33
CA ILE A 431 -19.14 4.28 12.43
C ILE A 431 -18.38 5.52 12.00
N TYR A 432 -17.19 5.35 11.39
CA TYR A 432 -16.26 6.47 11.15
C TYR A 432 -16.50 7.20 9.84
N TYR A 433 -17.03 6.52 8.82
CA TYR A 433 -17.27 7.14 7.53
C TYR A 433 -18.72 7.55 7.33
N LYS A 434 -19.67 6.84 7.94
CA LYS A 434 -21.11 7.07 7.75
C LYS A 434 -21.82 7.58 9.00
N ASN A 435 -21.09 7.83 10.08
CA ASN A 435 -21.62 8.29 11.37
C ASN A 435 -22.78 7.44 11.92
N HIS A 436 -22.76 6.13 11.70
CA HIS A 436 -23.71 5.21 12.30
C HIS A 436 -23.36 4.99 13.76
N THR A 437 -24.06 5.66 14.68
CA THR A 437 -23.73 5.67 16.11
C THR A 437 -24.49 4.66 16.97
N ASN A 438 -25.38 3.87 16.37
CA ASN A 438 -26.17 2.89 17.12
C ASN A 438 -25.32 1.75 17.67
N ASN A 439 -25.31 1.57 18.98
CA ASN A 439 -24.55 0.51 19.70
C ASN A 439 -23.02 0.53 19.45
N VAL A 440 -22.45 1.69 19.13
CA VAL A 440 -21.01 1.85 18.84
C VAL A 440 -20.16 1.40 20.04
N ASP A 441 -20.54 1.78 21.25
CA ASP A 441 -19.89 1.39 22.50
C ASP A 441 -19.77 -0.14 22.62
N LYS A 442 -20.85 -0.88 22.40
CA LYS A 442 -20.86 -2.35 22.47
C LYS A 442 -20.02 -3.00 21.38
N ILE A 443 -20.09 -2.44 20.18
CA ILE A 443 -19.31 -2.96 19.05
C ILE A 443 -17.83 -2.75 19.29
N LEU A 444 -17.42 -1.53 19.64
CA LEU A 444 -16.02 -1.20 19.95
C LEU A 444 -15.52 -1.98 21.17
N ASP A 445 -16.35 -2.16 22.19
CA ASP A 445 -16.03 -3.00 23.35
C ASP A 445 -15.67 -4.42 22.92
N THR A 446 -16.52 -5.03 22.11
CA THR A 446 -16.31 -6.40 21.61
C THR A 446 -15.07 -6.51 20.72
N ILE A 447 -14.91 -5.62 19.74
CA ILE A 447 -13.81 -5.66 18.74
C ILE A 447 -12.47 -5.47 19.45
N THR A 448 -12.36 -4.40 20.24
CA THR A 448 -11.08 -4.01 20.84
C THR A 448 -10.62 -5.03 21.86
N MET A 449 -11.53 -5.53 22.71
CA MET A 449 -11.21 -6.58 23.68
C MET A 449 -10.82 -7.90 23.01
N LYS A 450 -11.54 -8.31 21.97
CA LYS A 450 -11.21 -9.54 21.23
C LYS A 450 -9.83 -9.46 20.57
N THR A 451 -9.48 -8.29 20.07
CA THR A 451 -8.16 -8.06 19.49
C THR A 451 -7.06 -8.07 20.55
N ILE A 452 -7.26 -7.41 21.69
CA ILE A 452 -6.33 -7.46 22.83
C ILE A 452 -6.10 -8.91 23.29
N LYS A 453 -7.17 -9.70 23.48
CA LYS A 453 -7.08 -11.11 23.89
C LYS A 453 -6.22 -11.95 22.94
N ASN A 454 -6.33 -11.71 21.64
CA ASN A 454 -5.50 -12.41 20.66
C ASN A 454 -4.03 -11.96 20.69
N ARG A 455 -3.80 -10.66 20.91
CA ARG A 455 -2.45 -10.08 20.90
C ARG A 455 -1.63 -10.37 22.15
N VAL A 456 -2.25 -10.66 23.27
CA VAL A 456 -1.55 -11.04 24.53
C VAL A 456 -0.56 -12.20 24.30
N GLN A 457 -0.82 -13.07 23.33
CA GLN A 457 0.06 -14.19 22.99
C GLN A 457 1.41 -13.77 22.37
N GLU A 458 1.49 -12.58 21.79
CA GLU A 458 2.68 -12.08 21.08
C GLU A 458 3.73 -11.50 22.05
N ASN A 459 3.44 -11.44 23.33
CA ASN A 459 4.30 -10.89 24.38
C ASN A 459 4.80 -9.46 24.12
N ASN A 460 3.99 -8.64 23.48
CA ASN A 460 4.34 -7.25 23.23
C ASN A 460 3.65 -6.34 24.26
N PHE A 461 4.34 -6.12 25.37
CA PHE A 461 3.82 -5.35 26.52
C PHE A 461 3.36 -3.94 26.12
N TYR A 462 4.19 -3.19 25.41
CA TYR A 462 3.86 -1.82 25.03
C TYR A 462 2.71 -1.74 24.03
N LYS A 463 2.65 -2.66 23.08
CA LYS A 463 1.56 -2.70 22.12
C LYS A 463 0.20 -2.95 22.78
N ILE A 464 0.14 -3.86 23.76
CA ILE A 464 -1.09 -4.09 24.53
C ILE A 464 -1.44 -2.87 25.38
N GLN A 465 -0.45 -2.14 25.90
CA GLN A 465 -0.64 -0.88 26.60
C GLN A 465 -1.30 0.18 25.68
N ASP A 466 -0.78 0.35 24.46
CA ASP A 466 -1.34 1.27 23.46
C ASP A 466 -2.78 0.87 23.08
N MET A 467 -3.01 -0.43 22.86
CA MET A 467 -4.35 -0.95 22.58
C MET A 467 -5.33 -0.69 23.71
N LEU A 468 -4.92 -0.86 24.97
CA LEU A 468 -5.77 -0.60 26.12
C LEU A 468 -6.07 0.90 26.25
N ASN A 469 -5.07 1.78 26.06
CA ASN A 469 -5.28 3.22 26.05
C ASN A 469 -6.30 3.66 24.99
N LEU A 470 -6.12 3.21 23.76
CA LEU A 470 -7.02 3.55 22.67
C LEU A 470 -8.44 3.00 22.92
N ARG A 471 -8.55 1.76 23.42
CA ARG A 471 -9.81 1.15 23.79
C ARG A 471 -10.55 2.00 24.83
N LEU A 472 -9.89 2.37 25.92
CA LEU A 472 -10.52 3.15 26.99
C LEU A 472 -10.92 4.55 26.51
N SER A 473 -10.11 5.19 25.67
CA SER A 473 -10.44 6.48 25.06
C SER A 473 -11.68 6.39 24.15
N LEU A 474 -11.79 5.34 23.35
CA LEU A 474 -12.96 5.11 22.49
C LEU A 474 -14.23 4.87 23.30
N LEU A 475 -14.14 4.00 24.31
CA LEU A 475 -15.28 3.69 25.18
C LEU A 475 -15.78 4.93 25.94
N GLN A 476 -14.86 5.74 26.47
CA GLN A 476 -15.19 7.01 27.12
C GLN A 476 -15.87 7.97 26.16
N HIS A 477 -15.33 8.12 24.94
CA HIS A 477 -15.89 9.02 23.94
C HIS A 477 -17.33 8.65 23.56
N TYR A 478 -17.62 7.36 23.45
CA TYR A 478 -18.95 6.85 23.10
C TYR A 478 -19.86 6.58 24.32
N GLY A 479 -19.54 7.16 25.46
CA GLY A 479 -20.46 7.28 26.59
C GLY A 479 -20.38 6.20 27.66
N LYS A 480 -19.37 5.31 27.61
CA LYS A 480 -19.14 4.38 28.73
C LYS A 480 -18.69 5.16 29.97
N ASN A 481 -19.33 4.91 31.10
CA ASN A 481 -18.92 5.49 32.39
C ASN A 481 -17.53 4.97 32.77
N MET A 482 -16.59 5.89 32.99
CA MET A 482 -15.20 5.61 33.34
C MET A 482 -14.88 5.95 34.81
N ASP A 483 -15.84 6.38 35.64
CA ASP A 483 -15.60 6.87 36.98
C ASP A 483 -14.84 5.83 37.82
N LYS A 484 -15.26 4.58 37.78
CA LYS A 484 -14.58 3.49 38.52
C LYS A 484 -13.13 3.27 38.06
N ILE A 485 -12.83 3.45 36.79
CA ILE A 485 -11.45 3.36 36.28
C ILE A 485 -10.60 4.49 36.84
N TYR A 486 -11.13 5.72 36.86
CA TYR A 486 -10.42 6.87 37.42
C TYR A 486 -10.22 6.74 38.92
N GLU A 487 -11.23 6.28 39.68
CA GLU A 487 -11.12 6.00 41.12
C GLU A 487 -9.97 5.02 41.40
N LEU A 488 -9.90 3.93 40.65
CA LEU A 488 -8.82 2.93 40.78
C LEU A 488 -7.45 3.51 40.46
N LEU A 489 -7.36 4.34 39.43
CA LEU A 489 -6.11 5.02 39.08
C LEU A 489 -5.67 6.07 40.10
N GLU A 490 -6.62 6.64 40.86
CA GLU A 490 -6.34 7.49 42.02
C GLU A 490 -6.00 6.70 43.31
N GLY A 491 -6.13 5.37 43.27
CA GLY A 491 -5.87 4.51 44.42
C GLY A 491 -7.05 4.36 45.39
N LYS A 492 -8.26 4.78 44.95
CA LYS A 492 -9.49 4.58 45.72
C LYS A 492 -10.00 3.15 45.52
N ILE A 493 -9.64 2.27 46.42
CA ILE A 493 -9.96 0.84 46.36
C ILE A 493 -11.00 0.52 47.46
N GLU A 494 -12.14 0.05 47.03
CA GLU A 494 -13.21 -0.50 47.86
C GLU A 494 -13.15 -2.04 47.84
N ASN A 495 -14.29 -2.71 47.93
CA ASN A 495 -14.37 -4.18 47.91
C ASN A 495 -15.30 -4.67 46.76
N THR A 496 -15.34 -3.95 45.64
CA THR A 496 -16.11 -4.36 44.47
C THR A 496 -15.37 -5.43 43.67
N GLU A 497 -16.06 -6.13 42.78
CA GLU A 497 -15.44 -7.11 41.86
C GLU A 497 -14.38 -6.46 40.97
N GLU A 498 -14.59 -5.20 40.56
CA GLU A 498 -13.67 -4.36 39.78
C GLU A 498 -12.38 -4.10 40.55
N ASP A 499 -12.49 -3.72 41.84
CA ASP A 499 -11.33 -3.48 42.72
C ASP A 499 -10.49 -4.74 42.86
N ILE A 500 -11.16 -5.87 43.07
CA ILE A 500 -10.50 -7.16 43.23
C ILE A 500 -9.78 -7.58 41.97
N LEU A 501 -10.39 -7.42 40.81
CA LEU A 501 -9.71 -7.70 39.53
C LEU A 501 -8.51 -6.79 39.29
N PHE A 502 -8.63 -5.49 39.62
CA PHE A 502 -7.53 -4.56 39.56
C PHE A 502 -6.36 -4.99 40.44
N GLN A 503 -6.64 -5.35 41.71
CA GLN A 503 -5.65 -5.88 42.65
C GLN A 503 -5.04 -7.21 42.15
N CYS A 504 -5.85 -8.10 41.57
CA CYS A 504 -5.35 -9.34 40.96
C CYS A 504 -4.36 -9.06 39.81
N GLY A 505 -4.65 -8.10 38.95
CA GLY A 505 -3.74 -7.70 37.87
C GLY A 505 -2.38 -7.25 38.39
N ALA A 506 -2.38 -6.37 39.41
CA ALA A 506 -1.15 -5.91 40.05
C ALA A 506 -0.38 -7.05 40.73
N LEU A 507 -1.10 -7.93 41.46
CA LEU A 507 -0.47 -9.08 42.12
C LEU A 507 0.16 -10.05 41.12
N ILE A 508 -0.51 -10.35 40.00
CA ILE A 508 0.04 -11.21 38.95
C ILE A 508 1.36 -10.60 38.42
N ARG A 509 1.40 -9.30 38.22
CA ARG A 509 2.63 -8.64 37.75
C ARG A 509 3.73 -8.67 38.79
N LEU A 510 3.41 -8.44 40.07
CA LEU A 510 4.37 -8.57 41.18
C LEU A 510 5.00 -9.96 41.21
N LEU A 511 4.16 -10.99 41.16
CA LEU A 511 4.61 -12.38 41.17
C LEU A 511 5.44 -12.74 39.93
N ASP A 512 5.13 -12.15 38.78
CA ASP A 512 5.94 -12.33 37.55
C ASP A 512 7.29 -11.60 37.68
N ASN A 513 7.31 -10.39 38.25
CA ASN A 513 8.52 -9.63 38.54
C ASN A 513 9.50 -10.38 39.45
N ALA A 514 8.98 -11.08 40.46
CA ALA A 514 9.77 -11.83 41.41
C ALA A 514 10.68 -12.90 40.77
N ARG A 515 10.45 -13.24 39.50
CA ARG A 515 11.28 -14.19 38.76
C ARG A 515 12.75 -13.74 38.64
N ASN A 516 13.00 -12.43 38.50
CA ASN A 516 14.28 -11.93 38.03
C ASN A 516 14.94 -10.90 38.94
N GLN A 517 14.38 -10.58 40.18
CA GLN A 517 14.81 -9.38 40.88
C GLN A 517 14.73 -9.37 42.41
N LYS A 518 15.61 -8.51 42.96
CA LYS A 518 15.62 -8.18 44.40
C LYS A 518 14.49 -7.22 44.82
N ASN A 519 13.99 -6.37 43.90
CA ASN A 519 12.86 -5.47 44.17
C ASN A 519 11.67 -5.79 43.28
N ILE A 520 10.68 -6.46 43.81
CA ILE A 520 9.45 -6.90 43.10
C ILE A 520 8.51 -5.73 42.73
N TYR A 521 8.68 -4.57 43.40
CA TYR A 521 7.85 -3.38 43.20
C TYR A 521 8.38 -2.45 42.06
N ASP A 522 9.51 -2.78 41.42
CA ASP A 522 10.06 -1.95 40.35
C ASP A 522 9.28 -2.11 39.05
N ASN A 523 8.66 -1.00 38.60
CA ASN A 523 7.90 -0.94 37.37
C ASN A 523 8.69 -1.21 36.07
N LYS A 524 10.03 -1.16 36.15
CA LYS A 524 10.91 -1.36 34.95
C LYS A 524 10.97 -2.80 34.49
N PHE A 525 10.47 -3.75 35.26
CA PHE A 525 10.65 -5.19 35.05
C PHE A 525 9.31 -5.92 35.01
N GLY A 526 9.29 -7.19 34.62
CA GLY A 526 8.06 -7.99 34.55
C GLY A 526 7.14 -7.62 33.40
N ARG A 527 7.69 -7.60 32.17
CA ARG A 527 6.92 -7.25 30.96
C ARG A 527 6.39 -8.49 30.22
N ASN A 528 6.19 -9.58 30.91
CA ASN A 528 5.72 -10.83 30.31
C ASN A 528 4.18 -10.90 30.33
N ILE A 529 3.53 -10.21 29.41
CA ILE A 529 2.06 -10.18 29.35
C ILE A 529 1.45 -11.54 28.98
N VAL A 530 2.23 -12.48 28.45
CA VAL A 530 1.75 -13.84 28.12
C VAL A 530 1.25 -14.59 29.35
N VAL A 531 1.69 -14.21 30.54
CA VAL A 531 1.16 -14.80 31.81
C VAL A 531 -0.35 -14.65 31.88
N LEU A 532 -0.93 -13.60 31.31
CA LEU A 532 -2.37 -13.35 31.30
C LEU A 532 -3.13 -14.12 30.19
N LYS A 533 -2.46 -14.85 29.30
CA LYS A 533 -3.07 -15.51 28.14
C LYS A 533 -4.32 -16.33 28.46
N ASN A 534 -4.25 -17.13 29.53
CA ASN A 534 -5.35 -18.02 29.89
C ASN A 534 -6.49 -17.25 30.59
N ILE A 535 -6.16 -16.21 31.37
CA ILE A 535 -7.13 -15.41 32.09
C ILE A 535 -7.94 -14.50 31.17
N VAL A 536 -7.31 -13.83 30.23
CA VAL A 536 -8.02 -12.93 29.30
C VAL A 536 -9.06 -13.67 28.46
N ASN A 537 -8.94 -15.00 28.36
CA ASN A 537 -9.91 -15.87 27.70
C ASN A 537 -10.82 -16.61 28.72
N GLY A 538 -10.53 -16.47 30.02
CA GLY A 538 -11.29 -17.06 31.08
C GLY A 538 -12.68 -16.45 31.26
N LYS A 539 -13.58 -17.18 31.88
CA LYS A 539 -14.96 -16.75 32.11
C LYS A 539 -15.27 -16.51 33.60
N LYS A 540 -14.51 -17.13 34.48
CA LYS A 540 -14.77 -17.16 35.92
C LYS A 540 -13.58 -16.68 36.72
N PHE A 541 -13.83 -16.05 37.84
CA PHE A 541 -12.81 -15.54 38.75
C PHE A 541 -11.91 -16.64 39.34
N ASP A 542 -12.40 -17.85 39.50
CA ASP A 542 -11.60 -18.99 39.95
C ASP A 542 -10.38 -19.28 39.06
N GLU A 543 -10.44 -18.95 37.80
CA GLU A 543 -9.29 -19.10 36.88
C GLU A 543 -8.17 -18.10 37.23
N VAL A 544 -8.55 -16.89 37.67
CA VAL A 544 -7.61 -15.88 38.16
C VAL A 544 -6.96 -16.34 39.45
N LYS A 545 -7.76 -16.82 40.43
CA LYS A 545 -7.25 -17.39 41.70
C LYS A 545 -6.25 -18.51 41.44
N LYS A 546 -6.59 -19.47 40.60
CA LYS A 546 -5.70 -20.59 40.24
C LYS A 546 -4.36 -20.11 39.68
N LEU A 547 -4.36 -19.10 38.82
CA LEU A 547 -3.12 -18.55 38.28
C LEU A 547 -2.29 -17.85 39.38
N ILE A 548 -2.90 -17.02 40.18
CA ILE A 548 -2.23 -16.31 41.28
C ILE A 548 -1.57 -17.31 42.23
N ASN A 549 -2.32 -18.32 42.68
CA ASN A 549 -1.79 -19.35 43.58
C ASN A 549 -0.65 -20.16 42.94
N LYS A 550 -0.77 -20.50 41.64
CA LYS A 550 0.29 -21.15 40.88
C LYS A 550 1.57 -20.29 40.81
N LEU A 551 1.43 -19.01 40.49
CA LEU A 551 2.56 -18.08 40.44
C LEU A 551 3.19 -17.88 41.82
N TYR A 552 2.39 -17.75 42.86
CA TYR A 552 2.86 -17.62 44.25
C TYR A 552 3.72 -18.82 44.67
N ILE A 553 3.22 -20.05 44.45
CA ILE A 553 3.98 -21.27 44.72
C ILE A 553 5.28 -21.31 43.91
N GLN A 554 5.21 -21.03 42.65
CA GLN A 554 6.37 -21.05 41.78
C GLN A 554 7.44 -20.00 42.09
N ARG A 555 7.06 -18.91 42.80
CA ARG A 555 7.92 -17.77 43.13
C ARG A 555 8.19 -17.66 44.65
N SER A 556 7.75 -18.60 45.44
CA SER A 556 7.91 -18.58 46.90
C SER A 556 9.37 -18.38 47.37
N HIS A 557 10.34 -18.87 46.61
CA HIS A 557 11.76 -18.70 46.89
C HIS A 557 12.30 -17.26 46.63
N ALA A 558 11.58 -16.44 45.88
CA ALA A 558 11.96 -15.08 45.50
C ALA A 558 11.10 -14.00 46.20
N ILE A 559 10.12 -14.41 46.98
CA ILE A 559 9.16 -13.52 47.63
C ILE A 559 9.42 -13.55 49.15
N ASN A 560 9.31 -12.39 49.80
CA ASN A 560 9.30 -12.35 51.27
C ASN A 560 7.97 -12.90 51.77
N LEU A 561 7.97 -14.13 52.27
CA LEU A 561 6.76 -14.81 52.78
C LEU A 561 6.17 -14.12 54.01
N ASN A 562 6.92 -13.24 54.68
CA ASN A 562 6.45 -12.43 55.82
C ASN A 562 5.90 -11.07 55.43
N ASP A 563 5.80 -10.77 54.10
CA ASP A 563 5.20 -9.53 53.64
C ASP A 563 3.70 -9.48 53.97
N LYS A 564 3.37 -8.62 54.93
CA LYS A 564 2.00 -8.46 55.45
C LYS A 564 1.03 -7.99 54.36
N THR A 565 1.47 -7.09 53.50
CA THR A 565 0.66 -6.54 52.41
C THR A 565 0.32 -7.61 51.38
N LEU A 566 1.32 -8.36 50.95
CA LEU A 566 1.16 -9.46 49.99
C LEU A 566 0.23 -10.55 50.56
N ASN A 567 0.44 -10.95 51.82
CA ASN A 567 -0.37 -11.98 52.44
C ASN A 567 -1.83 -11.53 52.69
N SER A 568 -2.04 -10.27 53.08
CA SER A 568 -3.39 -9.70 53.24
C SER A 568 -4.13 -9.70 51.87
N LEU A 569 -3.46 -9.31 50.79
CA LEU A 569 -4.04 -9.27 49.46
C LEU A 569 -4.36 -10.69 48.94
N LEU A 570 -3.48 -11.65 49.17
CA LEU A 570 -3.71 -13.05 48.80
C LEU A 570 -4.90 -13.63 49.55
N ASN A 571 -5.01 -13.38 50.86
CA ASN A 571 -6.14 -13.83 51.69
C ASN A 571 -7.45 -13.21 51.19
N LYS A 572 -7.46 -11.91 50.92
CA LYS A 572 -8.62 -11.21 50.37
C LYS A 572 -9.10 -11.82 49.05
N ILE A 573 -8.16 -12.09 48.10
CA ILE A 573 -8.47 -12.68 46.80
C ILE A 573 -8.99 -14.12 46.97
N ASN A 574 -8.35 -14.93 47.79
CA ASN A 574 -8.75 -16.32 48.00
C ASN A 574 -10.13 -16.47 48.64
N ASN A 575 -10.50 -15.54 49.53
CA ASN A 575 -11.80 -15.53 50.21
C ASN A 575 -12.94 -14.96 49.37
N GLN A 576 -12.63 -14.36 48.22
CA GLN A 576 -13.65 -13.80 47.34
C GLN A 576 -14.51 -14.89 46.69
N GLU A 577 -15.81 -14.67 46.58
CA GLU A 577 -16.72 -15.55 45.84
C GLU A 577 -16.43 -15.55 44.35
N ASN A 578 -16.92 -16.59 43.68
CA ASN A 578 -16.70 -16.71 42.22
C ASN A 578 -17.70 -15.87 41.43
N PHE A 579 -17.22 -15.08 40.48
CA PHE A 579 -18.03 -14.22 39.61
C PHE A 579 -17.56 -14.27 38.15
N LYS A 580 -18.31 -13.62 37.24
CA LYS A 580 -17.96 -13.55 35.81
C LYS A 580 -16.98 -12.42 35.54
N ILE A 581 -15.90 -12.72 34.82
CA ILE A 581 -14.82 -11.76 34.56
C ILE A 581 -14.82 -11.19 33.13
N ASN A 582 -15.59 -11.78 32.21
CA ASN A 582 -15.50 -11.46 30.78
C ASN A 582 -15.66 -9.98 30.44
N GLU A 583 -16.59 -9.29 31.10
CA GLU A 583 -16.89 -7.87 30.84
C GLU A 583 -16.02 -6.92 31.69
N LYS A 584 -15.24 -7.47 32.60
CA LYS A 584 -14.44 -6.76 33.60
C LYS A 584 -12.92 -6.94 33.41
N ILE A 585 -12.49 -7.54 32.32
CA ILE A 585 -11.07 -7.80 32.02
C ILE A 585 -10.25 -6.51 31.95
N ASP A 586 -10.86 -5.39 31.58
CA ASP A 586 -10.21 -4.08 31.59
C ASP A 586 -9.58 -3.75 32.94
N TYR A 587 -10.27 -4.00 34.02
CA TYR A 587 -9.78 -3.73 35.38
C TYR A 587 -8.57 -4.59 35.75
N LEU A 588 -8.56 -5.86 35.37
CA LEU A 588 -7.41 -6.73 35.55
C LEU A 588 -6.20 -6.27 34.74
N LEU A 589 -6.40 -5.87 33.48
CA LEU A 589 -5.33 -5.33 32.64
C LEU A 589 -4.80 -4.01 33.22
N LEU A 590 -5.68 -3.11 33.66
CA LEU A 590 -5.28 -1.86 34.32
C LEU A 590 -4.39 -2.10 35.52
N GLY A 591 -4.80 -3.00 36.43
CA GLY A 591 -3.99 -3.34 37.57
C GLY A 591 -2.62 -3.92 37.19
N TYR A 592 -2.56 -4.72 36.15
CA TYR A 592 -1.30 -5.25 35.65
C TYR A 592 -0.36 -4.15 35.15
N TYR A 593 -0.88 -3.07 34.60
CA TYR A 593 -0.08 -1.92 34.11
C TYR A 593 0.20 -0.88 35.22
N LYS A 594 -0.63 -0.73 36.23
CA LYS A 594 -0.57 0.30 37.28
C LYS A 594 -0.35 -0.30 38.69
N ILE A 595 0.69 -1.12 38.79
CA ILE A 595 1.06 -1.84 40.04
C ILE A 595 1.22 -0.92 41.25
N GLU A 596 1.76 0.27 41.07
CA GLU A 596 2.03 1.28 42.13
C GLU A 596 0.77 1.86 42.77
N LYS A 597 -0.39 1.70 42.13
CA LYS A 597 -1.66 2.21 42.65
C LYS A 597 -2.45 1.16 43.45
N CYS A 598 -1.95 -0.08 43.51
CA CYS A 598 -2.62 -1.20 44.15
C CYS A 598 -2.02 -1.60 45.49
N ILE A 599 -0.84 -1.11 45.76
CA ILE A 599 0.01 -1.45 46.92
C ILE A 599 0.36 -0.18 47.64
#